data_0a637e87eeaeb6ca7474bdbe2bc5c5ef
#
_entry.id   0a637e87eeaeb6ca7474bdbe2bc5c5ef
#
_cell.length_a   1.000
_cell.length_b   1.000
_cell.length_c   1.000
_cell.angle_alpha   90.00
_cell.angle_beta   90.00
_cell.angle_gamma   90.00
#
_symmetry.space_group_name_H-M   'P 1'
#
loop_
_entity.id
_entity.type
_entity.pdbx_description
1 polymer ?
#
loop_
_entity_poly.entity_id
_entity_poly.type
_entity_poly.pdbx_seq_one_letter_code
_entity_poly.pdbx_strand_id
1 'polypeptide(L)'
;KPKLVIGIVVEQLRYDQLERIWDILPDNGLKRMVNEGTYYRNASIDYLSTQAAPGLATISTGASPSAHGITSDSWFHPFSNEMIYCVQDPGASPVGGSFETGLFSPVNLLSSSFSDELQMASCGSSKVYGIGVREMAAIITAGHSADGAFWYDDRTGTWMSSTYYAKML
;
A
#
# COMPACT_ATOMS: atom_id res chain seq x y z
N LYS A 1 1.85 3.64 24.68
CA LYS A 1 2.05 3.52 23.22
C LYS A 1 1.77 2.08 22.79
N PRO A 2 1.11 1.84 21.67
CA PRO A 2 0.91 0.48 21.16
C PRO A 2 2.28 -0.14 20.84
N LYS A 3 2.40 -1.44 21.10
CA LYS A 3 3.61 -2.21 20.78
C LYS A 3 3.59 -2.75 19.35
N LEU A 4 2.40 -2.89 18.77
CA LEU A 4 2.17 -3.38 17.43
C LEU A 4 0.99 -2.62 16.82
N VAL A 5 1.14 -2.19 15.57
CA VAL A 5 0.07 -1.62 14.75
C VAL A 5 -0.03 -2.46 13.48
N ILE A 6 -1.23 -2.93 13.18
CA ILE A 6 -1.50 -3.70 11.95
C ILE A 6 -2.53 -2.93 11.14
N GLY A 7 -2.15 -2.49 9.95
CA GLY A 7 -3.04 -1.94 8.95
C GLY A 7 -3.48 -3.03 7.97
N ILE A 8 -4.77 -3.26 7.83
CA ILE A 8 -5.32 -4.22 6.87
C ILE A 8 -6.17 -3.44 5.88
N VAL A 9 -5.76 -3.44 4.62
CA VAL A 9 -6.52 -2.82 3.52
C VAL A 9 -7.09 -3.93 2.64
N VAL A 10 -8.40 -3.92 2.45
CA VAL A 10 -9.11 -4.87 1.59
C VAL A 10 -9.64 -4.10 0.40
N GLU A 11 -9.00 -4.30 -0.75
CA GLU A 11 -9.43 -3.67 -1.99
C GLU A 11 -10.77 -4.22 -2.46
N GLN A 12 -11.55 -3.37 -3.16
CA GLN A 12 -12.86 -3.71 -3.74
C GLN A 12 -13.95 -4.15 -2.75
N LEU A 13 -13.70 -4.07 -1.44
CA LEU A 13 -14.72 -4.34 -0.42
C LEU A 13 -15.63 -3.11 -0.28
N ARG A 14 -16.81 -3.18 -0.91
CA ARG A 14 -17.82 -2.13 -0.77
C ARG A 14 -18.45 -2.19 0.63
N TYR A 15 -18.82 -1.03 1.17
CA TYR A 15 -19.40 -0.95 2.51
C TYR A 15 -20.68 -1.78 2.66
N ASP A 16 -21.53 -1.83 1.62
CA ASP A 16 -22.78 -2.59 1.62
C ASP A 16 -22.54 -4.12 1.59
N GLN A 17 -21.39 -4.58 1.13
CA GLN A 17 -21.05 -6.00 1.17
C GLN A 17 -20.89 -6.49 2.60
N LEU A 18 -20.28 -5.68 3.47
CA LEU A 18 -20.15 -6.03 4.88
C LEU A 18 -21.53 -6.20 5.55
N GLU A 19 -22.47 -5.33 5.23
CA GLU A 19 -23.85 -5.43 5.74
C GLU A 19 -24.57 -6.68 5.22
N ARG A 20 -24.40 -7.01 3.94
CA ARG A 20 -25.03 -8.19 3.33
C ARG A 20 -24.55 -9.53 3.87
N ILE A 21 -23.28 -9.59 4.25
CA ILE A 21 -22.68 -10.83 4.78
C ILE A 21 -22.65 -10.85 6.31
N TRP A 22 -23.19 -9.83 6.97
CA TRP A 22 -23.08 -9.65 8.40
C TRP A 22 -23.49 -10.87 9.22
N ASP A 23 -24.64 -11.47 8.88
CA ASP A 23 -25.19 -12.61 9.63
C ASP A 23 -24.35 -13.87 9.51
N ILE A 24 -23.64 -14.04 8.39
CA ILE A 24 -22.79 -15.21 8.14
C ILE A 24 -21.34 -15.02 8.61
N LEU A 25 -20.94 -13.80 8.99
CA LEU A 25 -19.61 -13.56 9.54
C LEU A 25 -19.48 -14.22 10.92
N PRO A 26 -18.32 -14.80 11.24
CA PRO A 26 -18.02 -15.26 12.59
C PRO A 26 -17.93 -14.08 13.56
N ASP A 27 -18.19 -14.33 14.83
CA ASP A 27 -18.13 -13.28 15.87
C ASP A 27 -16.72 -12.71 16.07
N ASN A 28 -15.70 -13.49 15.77
CA ASN A 28 -14.31 -13.02 15.68
C ASN A 28 -14.02 -12.33 14.34
N GLY A 29 -12.95 -11.56 14.26
CA GLY A 29 -12.58 -10.84 13.04
C GLY A 29 -13.37 -9.55 12.81
N LEU A 30 -14.01 -9.38 11.65
CA LEU A 30 -14.70 -8.15 11.28
C LEU A 30 -15.82 -7.74 12.23
N LYS A 31 -16.65 -8.68 12.67
CA LYS A 31 -17.70 -8.39 13.68
C LYS A 31 -17.09 -7.85 14.98
N ARG A 32 -16.04 -8.47 15.45
CA ARG A 32 -15.34 -8.02 16.65
C ARG A 32 -14.76 -6.62 16.47
N MET A 33 -14.12 -6.35 15.32
CA MET A 33 -13.56 -5.01 15.02
C MET A 33 -14.65 -3.94 15.02
N VAL A 34 -15.82 -4.23 14.46
CA VAL A 34 -16.95 -3.28 14.44
C VAL A 34 -17.56 -3.10 15.83
N ASN A 35 -17.70 -4.17 16.62
CA ASN A 35 -18.37 -4.13 17.92
C ASN A 35 -17.48 -3.58 19.04
N GLU A 36 -16.19 -3.85 19.03
CA GLU A 36 -15.23 -3.47 20.07
C GLU A 36 -14.37 -2.26 19.67
N GLY A 37 -14.32 -1.92 18.38
CA GLY A 37 -13.53 -0.82 17.82
C GLY A 37 -14.36 0.40 17.47
N THR A 38 -13.78 1.27 16.64
CA THR A 38 -14.46 2.43 16.07
C THR A 38 -14.80 2.14 14.60
N TYR A 39 -16.07 2.22 14.26
CA TYR A 39 -16.56 2.01 12.90
C TYR A 39 -17.03 3.32 12.27
N TYR A 40 -16.32 3.76 11.23
CA TYR A 40 -16.66 4.98 10.47
C TYR A 40 -17.59 4.61 9.30
N ARG A 41 -18.89 4.91 9.43
CA ARG A 41 -19.91 4.56 8.41
C ARG A 41 -19.95 5.52 7.24
N ASN A 42 -19.53 6.77 7.44
CA ASN A 42 -19.68 7.86 6.48
C ASN A 42 -18.32 8.38 5.99
N ALA A 43 -17.35 7.48 5.82
CA ALA A 43 -16.10 7.84 5.18
C ALA A 43 -16.33 8.05 3.66
N SER A 44 -15.88 9.18 3.14
CA SER A 44 -15.96 9.52 1.72
C SER A 44 -14.64 10.07 1.22
N ILE A 45 -14.41 9.91 -0.07
CA ILE A 45 -13.29 10.52 -0.80
C ILE A 45 -13.84 11.65 -1.68
N ASP A 46 -13.07 12.70 -1.84
CA ASP A 46 -13.46 13.94 -2.55
C ASP A 46 -12.81 14.07 -3.93
N TYR A 47 -12.17 13.01 -4.43
CA TYR A 47 -11.55 12.98 -5.76
C TYR A 47 -12.19 11.91 -6.66
N LEU A 48 -12.02 12.08 -7.97
CA LEU A 48 -12.72 11.28 -8.99
C LEU A 48 -12.10 9.91 -9.24
N SER A 49 -10.77 9.77 -9.14
CA SER A 49 -10.07 8.52 -9.45
C SER A 49 -10.21 7.52 -8.30
N THR A 50 -11.01 6.47 -8.52
CA THR A 50 -11.27 5.40 -7.54
C THR A 50 -10.48 4.12 -7.83
N GLN A 51 -9.33 4.23 -8.51
CA GLN A 51 -8.42 3.12 -8.76
C GLN A 51 -7.68 2.72 -7.48
N ALA A 52 -7.05 1.56 -7.51
CA ALA A 52 -6.41 0.97 -6.33
C ALA A 52 -5.23 1.82 -5.80
N ALA A 53 -4.31 2.23 -6.67
CA ALA A 53 -3.12 2.96 -6.25
C ALA A 53 -3.41 4.33 -5.62
N PRO A 54 -4.27 5.21 -6.20
CA PRO A 54 -4.69 6.44 -5.53
C PRO A 54 -5.37 6.20 -4.18
N GLY A 55 -6.23 5.18 -4.08
CA GLY A 55 -6.90 4.80 -2.85
C GLY A 55 -5.93 4.37 -1.75
N LEU A 56 -4.98 3.49 -2.08
CA LEU A 56 -3.92 3.05 -1.19
C LEU A 56 -3.06 4.22 -0.72
N ALA A 57 -2.65 5.10 -1.64
CA ALA A 57 -1.86 6.27 -1.32
C ALA A 57 -2.62 7.25 -0.41
N THR A 58 -3.90 7.48 -0.67
CA THR A 58 -4.75 8.34 0.18
C THR A 58 -4.88 7.77 1.59
N ILE A 59 -5.14 6.47 1.74
CA ILE A 59 -5.24 5.81 3.05
C ILE A 59 -3.90 5.87 3.78
N SER A 60 -2.79 5.68 3.07
CA SER A 60 -1.45 5.62 3.67
C SER A 60 -0.90 7.00 4.06
N THR A 61 -1.25 8.06 3.31
CA THR A 61 -0.68 9.40 3.50
C THR A 61 -1.64 10.37 4.17
N GLY A 62 -2.96 10.09 4.15
CA GLY A 62 -3.99 11.05 4.55
C GLY A 62 -4.12 12.25 3.59
N ALA A 63 -3.51 12.20 2.41
CA ALA A 63 -3.49 13.27 1.42
C ALA A 63 -4.32 12.91 0.18
N SER A 64 -4.64 13.90 -0.65
CA SER A 64 -5.30 13.69 -1.94
C SER A 64 -4.29 13.35 -3.05
N PRO A 65 -4.74 12.80 -4.20
CA PRO A 65 -3.87 12.49 -5.34
C PRO A 65 -3.02 13.67 -5.84
N SER A 66 -3.53 14.89 -5.73
CA SER A 66 -2.78 16.11 -6.09
C SER A 66 -1.59 16.40 -5.18
N ALA A 67 -1.62 15.91 -3.95
CA ALA A 67 -0.56 16.11 -2.97
C ALA A 67 0.40 14.91 -2.90
N HIS A 68 -0.12 13.68 -2.90
CA HIS A 68 0.74 12.50 -2.85
C HIS A 68 1.25 12.01 -4.21
N GLY A 69 0.80 12.60 -5.33
CA GLY A 69 1.35 12.34 -6.66
C GLY A 69 0.83 11.09 -7.37
N ILE A 70 0.19 10.15 -6.69
CA ILE A 70 -0.35 8.93 -7.29
C ILE A 70 -1.76 9.20 -7.79
N THR A 71 -1.90 9.53 -9.06
CA THR A 71 -3.17 9.95 -9.66
C THR A 71 -3.97 8.80 -10.28
N SER A 72 -3.29 7.70 -10.60
CA SER A 72 -3.84 6.51 -11.26
C SER A 72 -2.95 5.30 -10.97
N ASP A 73 -3.38 4.08 -11.33
CA ASP A 73 -2.50 2.90 -11.33
C ASP A 73 -1.37 3.05 -12.37
N SER A 74 -1.65 3.73 -13.48
CA SER A 74 -0.66 4.12 -14.49
C SER A 74 -1.08 5.44 -15.14
N TRP A 75 -0.14 6.26 -15.53
CA TRP A 75 -0.40 7.52 -16.23
C TRP A 75 0.61 7.78 -17.34
N PHE A 76 0.19 8.57 -18.32
CA PHE A 76 1.08 9.02 -19.38
C PHE A 76 1.95 10.18 -18.90
N HIS A 77 3.26 10.04 -19.08
CA HIS A 77 4.23 11.07 -18.71
C HIS A 77 4.65 11.85 -19.97
N PRO A 78 4.21 13.10 -20.13
CA PRO A 78 4.34 13.83 -21.40
C PRO A 78 5.78 14.15 -21.78
N PHE A 79 6.69 14.26 -20.83
CA PHE A 79 8.09 14.58 -21.12
C PHE A 79 8.90 13.37 -21.58
N SER A 80 8.65 12.18 -21.04
CA SER A 80 9.30 10.95 -21.50
C SER A 80 8.52 10.26 -22.63
N ASN A 81 7.28 10.69 -22.90
CA ASN A 81 6.36 10.09 -23.87
C ASN A 81 6.10 8.59 -23.59
N GLU A 82 6.00 8.23 -22.32
CA GLU A 82 5.84 6.86 -21.86
C GLU A 82 4.70 6.73 -20.86
N MET A 83 4.15 5.51 -20.76
CA MET A 83 3.27 5.14 -19.65
C MET A 83 4.11 4.79 -18.44
N ILE A 84 3.85 5.45 -17.32
CA ILE A 84 4.50 5.16 -16.04
C ILE A 84 3.53 4.41 -15.15
N TYR A 85 3.97 3.30 -14.59
CA TYR A 85 3.24 2.58 -13.55
C TYR A 85 3.51 3.21 -12.17
N CYS A 86 2.51 3.26 -11.30
CA CYS A 86 2.54 4.04 -10.06
C CYS A 86 3.73 3.78 -9.13
N VAL A 87 4.29 2.58 -9.15
CA VAL A 87 5.48 2.21 -8.37
C VAL A 87 6.70 1.88 -9.22
N GLN A 88 6.66 2.17 -10.52
CA GLN A 88 7.77 1.92 -11.42
C GLN A 88 9.00 2.73 -11.04
N ASP A 89 10.14 2.06 -10.94
CA ASP A 89 11.44 2.65 -10.65
C ASP A 89 12.53 1.90 -11.43
N PRO A 90 13.00 2.44 -12.56
CA PRO A 90 14.09 1.83 -13.33
C PRO A 90 15.42 1.74 -12.55
N GLY A 91 15.58 2.48 -11.47
CA GLY A 91 16.76 2.43 -10.60
C GLY A 91 16.75 1.28 -9.60
N ALA A 92 15.59 0.66 -9.39
CA ALA A 92 15.46 -0.52 -8.55
C ALA A 92 15.78 -1.81 -9.33
N SER A 93 16.12 -2.86 -8.61
CA SER A 93 16.31 -4.21 -9.15
C SER A 93 15.54 -5.22 -8.33
N PRO A 94 15.09 -6.33 -8.92
CA PRO A 94 14.37 -7.38 -8.19
C PRO A 94 15.26 -8.06 -7.15
N VAL A 95 14.64 -8.40 -6.03
CA VAL A 95 15.23 -9.27 -5.01
C VAL A 95 14.28 -10.45 -4.83
N GLY A 96 14.68 -11.61 -5.31
CA GLY A 96 13.80 -12.77 -5.49
C GLY A 96 12.90 -12.63 -6.73
N GLY A 97 12.11 -13.64 -7.03
CA GLY A 97 11.13 -13.62 -8.11
C GLY A 97 11.70 -13.44 -9.52
N SER A 98 10.87 -12.97 -10.45
CA SER A 98 11.25 -12.70 -11.84
C SER A 98 11.80 -11.27 -12.02
N PHE A 99 12.64 -11.08 -13.04
CA PHE A 99 13.26 -9.77 -13.31
C PHE A 99 12.21 -8.67 -13.61
N GLU A 100 11.17 -9.02 -14.34
CA GLU A 100 10.18 -8.07 -14.83
C GLU A 100 9.26 -7.50 -13.73
N THR A 101 9.19 -8.16 -12.58
CA THR A 101 8.29 -7.80 -11.46
C THR A 101 9.00 -7.12 -10.31
N GLY A 102 10.24 -6.66 -10.46
CA GLY A 102 11.06 -6.13 -9.37
C GLY A 102 11.62 -4.72 -9.56
N LEU A 103 11.27 -4.03 -10.64
CA LEU A 103 11.72 -2.65 -10.90
C LEU A 103 10.77 -1.64 -10.24
N PHE A 104 10.59 -1.75 -8.92
CA PHE A 104 9.56 -1.02 -8.18
C PHE A 104 10.09 -0.40 -6.89
N SER A 105 9.61 0.81 -6.60
CA SER A 105 9.87 1.54 -5.37
C SER A 105 8.78 2.58 -5.11
N PRO A 106 8.74 3.26 -3.95
CA PRO A 106 7.80 4.34 -3.69
C PRO A 106 8.20 5.69 -4.31
N VAL A 107 9.12 5.74 -5.27
CA VAL A 107 9.70 6.97 -5.83
C VAL A 107 8.66 7.97 -6.34
N ASN A 108 7.52 7.49 -6.84
CA ASN A 108 6.43 8.33 -7.35
C ASN A 108 5.48 8.82 -6.24
N LEU A 109 5.60 8.33 -5.01
CA LEU A 109 4.84 8.81 -3.87
C LEU A 109 5.51 10.07 -3.31
N LEU A 110 4.86 11.22 -3.44
CA LEU A 110 5.47 12.52 -3.10
C LEU A 110 5.22 12.95 -1.64
N SER A 111 4.36 12.25 -0.92
CA SER A 111 4.05 12.53 0.48
C SER A 111 4.56 11.40 1.37
N SER A 112 4.93 11.72 2.60
CA SER A 112 5.21 10.70 3.62
C SER A 112 3.96 9.89 3.93
N SER A 113 4.14 8.61 4.14
CA SER A 113 3.09 7.70 4.58
C SER A 113 2.99 7.68 6.12
N PHE A 114 1.90 7.15 6.64
CA PHE A 114 1.77 6.85 8.07
C PHE A 114 2.95 6.03 8.60
N SER A 115 3.45 5.12 7.79
CA SER A 115 4.61 4.27 8.09
C SER A 115 5.91 5.07 8.20
N ASP A 116 6.10 6.05 7.31
CA ASP A 116 7.24 6.97 7.35
C ASP A 116 7.21 7.83 8.61
N GLU A 117 6.03 8.39 8.94
CA GLU A 117 5.81 9.18 10.14
C GLU A 117 6.09 8.38 11.43
N LEU A 118 5.71 7.09 11.44
CA LEU A 118 6.00 6.20 12.56
C LEU A 118 7.52 5.97 12.73
N GLN A 119 8.24 5.78 11.64
CA GLN A 119 9.70 5.66 11.64
C GLN A 119 10.36 6.95 12.16
N MET A 120 9.92 8.10 11.65
CA MET A 120 10.44 9.40 12.12
C MET A 120 10.13 9.63 13.60
N ALA A 121 8.89 9.41 14.03
CA ALA A 121 8.48 9.60 15.43
C ALA A 121 9.15 8.65 16.41
N SER A 122 9.65 7.51 15.93
CA SER A 122 10.40 6.54 16.73
C SER A 122 11.90 6.66 16.59
N CYS A 123 12.41 7.66 15.87
CA CYS A 123 13.83 7.81 15.53
C CYS A 123 14.42 6.51 14.92
N GLY A 124 13.68 5.83 14.06
CA GLY A 124 14.09 4.60 13.39
C GLY A 124 14.07 3.34 14.26
N SER A 125 13.54 3.41 15.49
CA SER A 125 13.48 2.24 16.37
C SER A 125 12.31 1.30 16.09
N SER A 126 11.27 1.78 15.40
CA SER A 126 10.16 0.96 14.94
C SER A 126 10.57 0.08 13.76
N LYS A 127 9.91 -1.06 13.60
CA LYS A 127 10.04 -1.90 12.42
C LYS A 127 8.76 -1.82 11.60
N VAL A 128 8.92 -1.54 10.30
CA VAL A 128 7.82 -1.33 9.36
C VAL A 128 7.96 -2.28 8.18
N TYR A 129 6.91 -3.02 7.92
CA TYR A 129 6.84 -3.94 6.79
C TYR A 129 5.52 -3.77 6.05
N GLY A 130 5.59 -3.66 4.71
CA GLY A 130 4.44 -3.75 3.81
C GLY A 130 4.36 -5.14 3.18
N ILE A 131 3.17 -5.73 3.19
CA ILE A 131 2.94 -7.04 2.57
C ILE A 131 1.68 -6.94 1.71
N GLY A 132 1.78 -7.30 0.45
CA GLY A 132 0.65 -7.27 -0.48
C GLY A 132 0.75 -8.38 -1.52
N VAL A 133 -0.38 -8.78 -2.08
CA VAL A 133 -0.36 -9.67 -3.25
C VAL A 133 0.22 -8.94 -4.45
N ARG A 134 -0.17 -7.67 -4.64
CA ARG A 134 0.40 -6.80 -5.68
C ARG A 134 1.46 -5.89 -5.09
N GLU A 135 2.48 -5.61 -5.89
CA GLU A 135 3.61 -4.76 -5.55
C GLU A 135 3.18 -3.35 -5.09
N MET A 136 2.25 -2.71 -5.79
CA MET A 136 1.78 -1.37 -5.42
C MET A 136 1.14 -1.34 -4.03
N ALA A 137 0.42 -2.41 -3.65
CA ALA A 137 -0.19 -2.49 -2.33
C ALA A 137 0.86 -2.58 -1.22
N ALA A 138 1.88 -3.41 -1.41
CA ALA A 138 2.98 -3.52 -0.45
C ALA A 138 3.79 -2.23 -0.36
N ILE A 139 4.16 -1.64 -1.51
CA ILE A 139 5.09 -0.51 -1.60
C ILE A 139 4.45 0.79 -1.10
N ILE A 140 3.24 1.13 -1.58
CA ILE A 140 2.57 2.38 -1.22
C ILE A 140 2.23 2.41 0.28
N THR A 141 1.82 1.26 0.83
CA THR A 141 1.50 1.19 2.27
C THR A 141 2.74 1.12 3.16
N ALA A 142 3.84 0.54 2.67
CA ALA A 142 5.13 0.55 3.37
C ALA A 142 5.74 1.95 3.44
N GLY A 143 5.63 2.73 2.37
CA GLY A 143 6.24 4.06 2.28
C GLY A 143 7.73 4.00 1.97
N HIS A 144 8.41 5.13 2.22
CA HIS A 144 9.82 5.34 1.85
C HIS A 144 10.81 4.76 2.86
N SER A 145 10.45 4.77 4.13
CA SER A 145 11.36 4.47 5.25
C SER A 145 11.14 3.07 5.84
N ALA A 146 10.37 2.21 5.17
CA ALA A 146 10.10 0.87 5.66
C ALA A 146 11.34 -0.03 5.65
N ASP A 147 11.39 -0.96 6.59
CA ASP A 147 12.43 -2.00 6.66
C ASP A 147 12.25 -3.06 5.57
N GLY A 148 11.05 -3.16 4.97
CA GLY A 148 10.78 -4.07 3.85
C GLY A 148 9.39 -3.87 3.25
N ALA A 149 9.28 -4.16 1.96
CA ALA A 149 8.03 -4.35 1.26
C ALA A 149 8.09 -5.64 0.46
N PHE A 150 7.08 -6.48 0.60
CA PHE A 150 7.06 -7.81 0.00
C PHE A 150 5.75 -8.02 -0.78
N TRP A 151 5.88 -8.57 -1.98
CA TRP A 151 4.75 -8.91 -2.83
C TRP A 151 4.94 -10.28 -3.49
N TYR A 152 3.85 -10.80 -4.02
CA TYR A 152 3.84 -12.12 -4.61
C TYR A 152 4.11 -12.04 -6.11
N ASP A 153 5.08 -12.82 -6.58
CA ASP A 153 5.33 -13.01 -8.00
C ASP A 153 4.57 -14.27 -8.47
N ASP A 154 3.53 -14.07 -9.24
CA ASP A 154 2.66 -15.13 -9.76
C ASP A 154 3.34 -16.02 -10.80
N ARG A 155 4.40 -15.54 -11.43
CA ARG A 155 5.18 -16.31 -12.44
C ARG A 155 6.07 -17.35 -11.78
N THR A 156 6.70 -16.99 -10.68
CA THR A 156 7.62 -17.89 -9.96
C THR A 156 6.97 -18.57 -8.77
N GLY A 157 5.82 -18.07 -8.32
CA GLY A 157 5.13 -18.59 -7.13
C GLY A 157 5.83 -18.23 -5.82
N THR A 158 6.65 -17.19 -5.80
CA THR A 158 7.47 -16.81 -4.64
C THR A 158 7.20 -15.38 -4.19
N TRP A 159 7.51 -15.09 -2.94
CA TRP A 159 7.57 -13.74 -2.43
C TRP A 159 8.83 -13.04 -2.89
N MET A 160 8.72 -11.76 -3.19
CA MET A 160 9.83 -10.96 -3.66
C MET A 160 9.80 -9.55 -3.09
N SER A 161 10.88 -8.82 -3.33
CA SER A 161 11.08 -7.42 -2.96
C SER A 161 11.88 -6.70 -4.06
N SER A 162 12.30 -5.48 -3.80
CA SER A 162 13.27 -4.76 -4.64
C SER A 162 14.47 -4.30 -3.82
N THR A 163 15.54 -3.93 -4.52
CA THR A 163 16.76 -3.40 -3.91
C THR A 163 16.55 -2.07 -3.18
N TYR A 164 15.40 -1.44 -3.37
CA TYR A 164 15.02 -0.27 -2.59
C TYR A 164 14.87 -0.62 -1.09
N TYR A 165 14.24 -1.76 -0.77
CA TYR A 165 13.97 -2.19 0.60
C TYR A 165 14.94 -3.23 1.12
N ALA A 166 15.37 -4.16 0.28
CA ALA A 166 16.22 -5.26 0.68
C ALA A 166 17.36 -5.49 -0.33
N LYS A 167 18.52 -5.87 0.17
CA LYS A 167 19.64 -6.27 -0.70
C LYS A 167 19.61 -7.75 -1.05
N MET A 168 18.95 -8.55 -0.23
CA MET A 168 18.82 -10.00 -0.38
C MET A 168 17.65 -10.50 0.48
N LEU A 169 16.87 -11.44 -0.05
CA LEU A 169 15.84 -12.16 0.70
C LEU A 169 16.43 -13.40 1.36
#